data_f5ecd7f17a3f3b95c89c3b9b91fcc300
#
_entry.id   f5ecd7f17a3f3b95c89c3b9b91fcc300
#
_cell.length_a   1.000
_cell.length_b   1.000
_cell.length_c   1.000
_cell.angle_alpha   90.00
_cell.angle_beta   90.00
_cell.angle_gamma   90.00
#
_symmetry.space_group_name_H-M   'P 1'
#
loop_
_entity.id
_entity.type
_entity.pdbx_description
1 polymer ?
#
loop_
_entity_poly.entity_id
_entity_poly.type
_entity_poly.pdbx_seq_one_letter_code
_entity_poly.pdbx_strand_id
1 'polypeptide(L)'
;MAINHASLTSRHPKVVLIHDNDDDTLGAAAIISEQVEEFRSIFLDEETPARLREFKPVVLLFALQSVAESIELYAELVEEQTVNHIHQAILLCKNRESGIAFRACIKGLFDNYFVYQPLYEK
;
A
#
# COMPACT_ATOMS: atom_id res chain seq x y z
N MET A 1 10.04 -22.78 -6.66
CA MET A 1 10.48 -22.29 -6.74
C MET A 1 10.92 -21.15 -7.37
N ALA A 2 11.93 -21.17 -7.82
CA ALA A 2 12.49 -20.05 -8.53
C ALA A 2 11.49 -19.48 -9.52
N ILE A 3 10.68 -20.32 -10.05
CA ILE A 3 9.70 -19.88 -11.04
C ILE A 3 8.74 -18.86 -10.47
N ASN A 4 8.19 -19.16 -9.31
CA ASN A 4 7.25 -18.24 -8.71
C ASN A 4 7.92 -16.95 -8.32
N HIS A 5 9.14 -17.05 -7.85
CA HIS A 5 9.89 -15.89 -7.49
C HIS A 5 10.09 -14.96 -8.68
N ALA A 6 10.49 -15.52 -9.79
CA ALA A 6 10.72 -14.72 -10.98
C ALA A 6 9.43 -14.09 -11.45
N SER A 7 8.35 -14.83 -11.36
CA SER A 7 7.07 -14.33 -11.80
C SER A 7 6.62 -13.13 -11.00
N LEU A 8 6.88 -13.16 -9.68
CA LEU A 8 6.44 -12.09 -8.83
C LEU A 8 7.36 -10.87 -8.89
N THR A 9 8.63 -11.07 -9.12
CA THR A 9 9.57 -9.98 -8.96
C THR A 9 10.05 -9.40 -10.27
N SER A 10 10.05 -10.15 -11.34
CA SER A 10 10.66 -9.69 -12.57
C SER A 10 9.66 -9.39 -13.67
N ARG A 11 8.39 -9.67 -13.43
CA ARG A 11 7.44 -9.43 -14.46
C ARG A 11 6.50 -8.36 -14.10
N HIS A 12 6.86 -7.16 -14.05
CA HIS A 12 5.92 -6.04 -13.92
C HIS A 12 4.90 -6.27 -12.81
N PRO A 13 5.34 -6.37 -11.57
CA PRO A 13 4.39 -6.54 -10.48
C PRO A 13 3.41 -5.39 -10.44
N LYS A 14 2.17 -5.71 -10.14
CA LYS A 14 1.13 -4.71 -10.04
C LYS A 14 1.13 -4.13 -8.63
N VAL A 15 1.34 -2.83 -8.55
CA VAL A 15 1.43 -2.12 -7.28
C VAL A 15 0.34 -1.08 -7.23
N VAL A 16 -0.37 -1.02 -6.11
CA VAL A 16 -1.39 -0.01 -5.92
C VAL A 16 -1.06 0.81 -4.68
N LEU A 17 -1.31 2.10 -4.76
CA LEU A 17 -1.21 2.99 -3.62
C LEU A 17 -2.60 3.52 -3.31
N ILE A 18 -3.09 3.22 -2.11
CA ILE A 18 -4.40 3.68 -1.68
C ILE A 18 -4.19 4.89 -0.77
N HIS A 19 -4.80 6.00 -1.14
CA HIS A 19 -4.56 7.25 -0.42
C HIS A 19 -5.86 8.04 -0.27
N ASP A 20 -5.80 9.07 0.54
CA ASP A 20 -6.95 9.95 0.75
C ASP A 20 -6.62 11.38 0.37
N ASN A 21 -5.79 11.52 -0.67
CA ASN A 21 -5.54 12.83 -1.30
C ASN A 21 -4.68 13.77 -0.49
N ASP A 22 -3.74 13.25 0.24
CA ASP A 22 -2.75 14.05 0.93
C ASP A 22 -1.67 14.46 -0.08
N ASP A 23 -1.26 15.72 -0.06
CA ASP A 23 -0.24 16.20 -0.99
C ASP A 23 1.06 15.42 -0.83
N ASP A 24 1.43 15.11 0.40
CA ASP A 24 2.65 14.34 0.62
C ASP A 24 2.56 12.96 -0.01
N THR A 25 1.37 12.37 0.08
CA THR A 25 1.15 11.05 -0.51
C THR A 25 1.26 11.12 -2.03
N LEU A 26 0.73 12.19 -2.62
CA LEU A 26 0.81 12.32 -4.07
C LEU A 26 2.25 12.46 -4.54
N GLY A 27 3.08 13.11 -3.74
CA GLY A 27 4.50 13.18 -4.06
C GLY A 27 5.16 11.82 -4.03
N ALA A 28 4.83 11.02 -3.02
CA ALA A 28 5.36 9.67 -2.95
C ALA A 28 4.87 8.83 -4.13
N ALA A 29 3.62 9.02 -4.52
CA ALA A 29 3.08 8.26 -5.65
C ALA A 29 3.85 8.58 -6.92
N ALA A 30 4.21 9.84 -7.13
CA ALA A 30 4.95 10.22 -8.32
C ALA A 30 6.30 9.51 -8.37
N ILE A 31 6.97 9.41 -7.22
CA ILE A 31 8.26 8.75 -7.17
C ILE A 31 8.12 7.26 -7.46
N ILE A 32 7.12 6.63 -6.86
CA ILE A 32 6.91 5.20 -7.05
C ILE A 32 6.57 4.90 -8.50
N SER A 33 5.77 5.77 -9.13
CA SER A 33 5.34 5.51 -10.50
C SER A 33 6.51 5.52 -11.46
N GLU A 34 7.62 6.14 -11.10
CA GLU A 34 8.82 6.13 -11.93
C GLU A 34 9.56 4.81 -11.83
N GLN A 35 9.32 4.05 -10.78
CA GLN A 35 10.06 2.82 -10.54
C GLN A 35 9.28 1.56 -10.88
N VAL A 36 7.97 1.67 -11.01
CA VAL A 36 7.10 0.51 -11.20
C VAL A 36 6.25 0.73 -12.44
N GLU A 37 6.31 -0.23 -13.37
CA GLU A 37 5.57 -0.10 -14.61
C GLU A 37 4.08 -0.19 -14.43
N GLU A 38 3.61 -1.16 -13.67
CA GLU A 38 2.17 -1.32 -13.46
C GLU A 38 1.81 -0.79 -12.08
N PHE A 39 1.60 0.50 -12.02
CA PHE A 39 1.32 1.18 -10.79
C PHE A 39 0.02 1.97 -10.92
N ARG A 40 -0.82 1.89 -9.89
CA ARG A 40 -2.02 2.70 -9.83
C ARG A 40 -2.13 3.39 -8.50
N SER A 41 -2.53 4.65 -8.56
CA SER A 41 -2.81 5.43 -7.37
C SER A 41 -4.30 5.56 -7.26
N ILE A 42 -4.88 5.10 -6.16
CA ILE A 42 -6.32 5.04 -5.97
C ILE A 42 -6.73 5.92 -4.80
N PHE A 43 -7.60 6.88 -5.08
CA PHE A 43 -8.21 7.67 -4.03
C PHE A 43 -9.26 6.81 -3.33
N LEU A 44 -9.21 6.76 -2.01
CA LEU A 44 -10.12 5.92 -1.23
C LEU A 44 -11.55 6.42 -1.36
N ASP A 45 -12.42 5.59 -1.92
CA ASP A 45 -13.83 5.91 -2.04
C ASP A 45 -14.59 4.60 -2.13
N GLU A 46 -15.86 4.70 -2.49
CA GLU A 46 -16.73 3.53 -2.50
C GLU A 46 -16.35 2.53 -3.58
N GLU A 47 -15.62 2.97 -4.59
CA GLU A 47 -15.26 2.08 -5.68
C GLU A 47 -13.92 1.42 -5.48
N THR A 48 -13.23 1.72 -4.39
CA THR A 48 -11.93 1.14 -4.14
C THR A 48 -11.97 -0.39 -4.18
N PRO A 49 -12.91 -1.07 -3.51
CA PRO A 49 -12.90 -2.54 -3.57
C PRO A 49 -13.04 -3.08 -4.99
N ALA A 50 -13.91 -2.46 -5.79
CA ALA A 50 -14.09 -2.94 -7.17
C ALA A 50 -12.81 -2.77 -7.99
N ARG A 51 -12.11 -1.65 -7.79
CA ARG A 51 -10.87 -1.41 -8.51
C ARG A 51 -9.79 -2.40 -8.10
N LEU A 52 -9.75 -2.74 -6.82
CA LEU A 52 -8.77 -3.71 -6.34
C LEU A 52 -9.05 -5.10 -6.88
N ARG A 53 -10.32 -5.47 -6.94
CA ARG A 53 -10.68 -6.78 -7.49
C ARG A 53 -10.30 -6.88 -8.95
N GLU A 54 -10.44 -5.79 -9.68
CA GLU A 54 -10.12 -5.80 -11.09
C GLU A 54 -8.62 -5.79 -11.33
N PHE A 55 -7.90 -4.96 -10.60
CA PHE A 55 -6.46 -4.80 -10.82
C PHE A 55 -5.66 -5.96 -10.25
N LYS A 56 -6.11 -6.51 -9.13
CA LYS A 56 -5.45 -7.63 -8.46
C LYS A 56 -3.99 -7.34 -8.18
N PRO A 57 -3.70 -6.28 -7.42
CA PRO A 57 -2.30 -5.93 -7.13
C PRO A 57 -1.65 -6.98 -6.25
N VAL A 58 -0.34 -7.15 -6.42
CA VAL A 58 0.43 -8.02 -5.53
C VAL A 58 1.12 -7.22 -4.44
N VAL A 59 1.17 -5.90 -4.56
CA VAL A 59 1.68 -5.04 -3.50
C VAL A 59 0.67 -3.93 -3.27
N LEU A 60 0.19 -3.84 -2.03
CA LEU A 60 -0.75 -2.81 -1.64
C LEU A 60 -0.04 -1.86 -0.68
N LEU A 61 0.02 -0.60 -1.07
CA LEU A 61 0.59 0.45 -0.24
C LEU A 61 -0.55 1.28 0.33
N PHE A 62 -0.54 1.45 1.65
CA PHE A 62 -1.60 2.18 2.33
C PHE A 62 -1.05 3.49 2.88
N ALA A 63 -1.59 4.60 2.40
CA ALA A 63 -1.12 5.92 2.81
C ALA A 63 -2.31 6.79 3.15
N LEU A 64 -3.01 6.45 4.21
CA LEU A 64 -4.15 7.21 4.66
C LEU A 64 -3.73 8.22 5.72
N GLN A 65 -4.70 8.95 6.25
CA GLN A 65 -4.42 9.98 7.22
C GLN A 65 -3.71 9.46 8.47
N SER A 66 -4.06 8.24 8.87
CA SER A 66 -3.45 7.66 10.05
C SER A 66 -3.22 6.18 9.84
N VAL A 67 -2.30 5.62 10.61
CA VAL A 67 -2.05 4.19 10.56
C VAL A 67 -3.30 3.43 10.99
N ALA A 68 -4.05 3.97 11.96
CA ALA A 68 -5.27 3.29 12.41
C ALA A 68 -6.27 3.12 11.28
N GLU A 69 -6.42 4.15 10.44
CA GLU A 69 -7.34 4.05 9.32
C GLU A 69 -6.87 3.01 8.32
N SER A 70 -5.56 2.93 8.10
CA SER A 70 -5.03 1.92 7.19
C SER A 70 -5.27 0.52 7.71
N ILE A 71 -5.11 0.33 9.02
CA ILE A 71 -5.37 -0.98 9.61
C ILE A 71 -6.83 -1.37 9.44
N GLU A 72 -7.74 -0.44 9.69
CA GLU A 72 -9.16 -0.71 9.54
C GLU A 72 -9.51 -1.06 8.10
N LEU A 73 -8.98 -0.30 7.16
CA LEU A 73 -9.28 -0.54 5.76
C LEU A 73 -8.76 -1.90 5.32
N TYR A 74 -7.53 -2.21 5.66
CA TYR A 74 -6.95 -3.47 5.24
C TYR A 74 -7.72 -4.64 5.84
N ALA A 75 -8.12 -4.52 7.10
CA ALA A 75 -8.90 -5.58 7.73
C ALA A 75 -10.22 -5.80 6.99
N GLU A 76 -10.88 -4.71 6.59
CA GLU A 76 -12.11 -4.82 5.84
C GLU A 76 -11.88 -5.49 4.49
N LEU A 77 -10.82 -5.12 3.80
CA LEU A 77 -10.55 -5.69 2.49
C LEU A 77 -10.30 -7.19 2.58
N VAL A 78 -9.60 -7.61 3.63
CA VAL A 78 -9.34 -9.03 3.83
C VAL A 78 -10.62 -9.76 4.21
N GLU A 79 -11.39 -9.17 5.12
CA GLU A 79 -12.61 -9.82 5.59
C GLU A 79 -13.61 -9.99 4.47
N GLU A 80 -13.70 -9.00 3.58
CA GLU A 80 -14.63 -9.07 2.47
C GLU A 80 -14.03 -9.77 1.26
N GLN A 81 -12.85 -10.33 1.43
CA GLN A 81 -12.18 -11.11 0.38
C GLN A 81 -11.92 -10.29 -0.88
N THR A 82 -11.77 -8.98 -0.71
CA THR A 82 -11.41 -8.14 -1.82
C THR A 82 -9.99 -8.44 -2.28
N VAL A 83 -9.11 -8.77 -1.32
CA VAL A 83 -7.73 -9.14 -1.62
C VAL A 83 -7.49 -10.53 -1.04
N ASN A 84 -7.92 -11.54 -1.77
CA ASN A 84 -7.78 -12.91 -1.30
C ASN A 84 -6.70 -13.69 -2.05
N HIS A 85 -5.91 -13.00 -2.86
CA HIS A 85 -4.78 -13.62 -3.55
C HIS A 85 -3.50 -13.29 -2.79
N ILE A 86 -2.41 -13.92 -3.20
CA ILE A 86 -1.12 -13.66 -2.54
C ILE A 86 -0.70 -12.23 -2.82
N HIS A 87 -0.37 -11.51 -1.75
CA HIS A 87 -0.01 -10.10 -1.87
C HIS A 87 0.82 -9.69 -0.66
N GLN A 88 1.39 -8.51 -0.74
CA GLN A 88 2.06 -7.87 0.38
C GLN A 88 1.35 -6.57 0.70
N ALA A 89 1.15 -6.31 1.99
CA ALA A 89 0.51 -5.10 2.46
C ALA A 89 1.55 -4.26 3.20
N ILE A 90 1.75 -3.03 2.75
CA ILE A 90 2.80 -2.16 3.27
C ILE A 90 2.19 -0.84 3.71
N LEU A 91 2.57 -0.42 4.90
CA LEU A 91 2.12 0.86 5.44
C LEU A 91 3.07 1.97 5.02
N LEU A 92 2.53 3.08 4.58
CA LEU A 92 3.28 4.31 4.43
C LEU A 92 2.80 5.27 5.50
N CYS A 93 3.71 5.77 6.30
CA CYS A 93 3.30 6.62 7.41
C CYS A 93 4.28 7.76 7.59
N LYS A 94 3.85 8.75 8.35
CA LYS A 94 4.73 9.86 8.69
C LYS A 94 5.51 9.51 9.94
N ASN A 95 6.57 10.27 10.16
CA ASN A 95 7.51 9.95 11.23
C ASN A 95 6.83 9.81 12.60
N ARG A 96 5.85 10.66 12.87
CA ARG A 96 5.21 10.63 14.18
C ARG A 96 4.43 9.36 14.46
N GLU A 97 4.13 8.59 13.42
CA GLU A 97 3.40 7.35 13.59
C GLU A 97 4.26 6.12 13.38
N SER A 98 5.57 6.27 13.27
CA SER A 98 6.43 5.14 13.00
C SER A 98 6.36 4.07 14.08
N GLY A 99 6.18 4.48 15.34
CA GLY A 99 6.06 3.48 16.42
C GLY A 99 4.82 2.64 16.29
N ILE A 100 3.70 3.28 15.94
CA ILE A 100 2.45 2.53 15.76
C ILE A 100 2.59 1.59 14.55
N ALA A 101 3.22 2.06 13.49
CA ALA A 101 3.40 1.24 12.31
C ALA A 101 4.31 0.04 12.61
N PHE A 102 5.37 0.27 13.37
CA PHE A 102 6.26 -0.81 13.74
C PHE A 102 5.50 -1.89 14.52
N ARG A 103 4.68 -1.46 15.49
CA ARG A 103 3.93 -2.44 16.28
C ARG A 103 2.92 -3.18 15.43
N ALA A 104 2.31 -2.53 14.45
CA ALA A 104 1.37 -3.20 13.57
C ALA A 104 2.07 -4.32 12.80
N CYS A 105 3.29 -4.07 12.37
CA CYS A 105 4.04 -5.08 11.64
C CYS A 105 4.44 -6.23 12.56
N ILE A 106 4.84 -5.91 13.80
CA ILE A 106 5.20 -6.96 14.77
C ILE A 106 4.01 -7.87 15.02
N LYS A 107 2.81 -7.30 15.05
CA LYS A 107 1.60 -8.08 15.30
C LYS A 107 1.13 -8.84 14.06
N GLY A 108 1.79 -8.65 12.94
CA GLY A 108 1.41 -9.36 11.73
C GLY A 108 0.26 -8.73 10.97
N LEU A 109 -0.10 -7.49 11.31
CA LEU A 109 -1.18 -6.82 10.61
C LEU A 109 -0.76 -6.32 9.23
N PHE A 110 0.52 -6.01 9.09
CA PHE A 110 1.10 -5.59 7.82
C PHE A 110 2.44 -6.28 7.64
N ASP A 111 2.88 -6.38 6.40
CA ASP A 111 4.14 -7.05 6.11
C ASP A 111 5.34 -6.14 6.34
N ASN A 112 5.16 -4.85 6.13
CA ASN A 112 6.26 -3.91 6.28
C ASN A 112 5.69 -2.51 6.40
N TYR A 113 6.57 -1.56 6.68
CA TYR A 113 6.16 -0.16 6.69
C TYR A 113 7.34 0.70 6.28
N PHE A 114 7.02 1.89 5.76
CA PHE A 114 8.03 2.87 5.40
C PHE A 114 7.59 4.22 5.88
N VAL A 115 8.55 5.01 6.35
CA VAL A 115 8.29 6.37 6.79
C VAL A 115 8.64 7.29 5.63
N TYR A 116 7.70 8.13 5.25
CA TYR A 116 7.94 9.08 4.18
C TYR A 116 7.78 10.49 4.69
N GLN A 117 8.48 11.40 4.06
CA GLN A 117 8.50 12.80 4.45
C GLN A 117 8.37 13.63 3.20
N PRO A 118 7.78 14.83 3.30
CA PRO A 118 7.77 15.71 2.15
C PRO A 118 9.20 16.06 1.76
N LEU A 119 9.44 16.13 0.46
CA LEU A 119 10.78 16.42 -0.01
C LEU A 119 11.25 17.80 0.41
N TYR A 120 10.33 18.71 0.60
CA TYR A 120 10.68 20.08 0.96
C TYR A 120 10.77 20.32 2.43
N GLU A 121 10.52 19.32 3.21
CA GLU A 121 10.56 19.48 4.65
C GLU A 121 12.00 19.56 5.13
N LYS A 122 12.25 20.48 6.05
CA LYS A 122 13.60 20.66 6.56
C LYS A 122 13.79 19.97 7.87
#